data_a148c56290132565a1a5a3e434ba6512
#
_entry.id   a148c56290132565a1a5a3e434ba6512
#
_cell.length_a   1.000
_cell.length_b   1.000
_cell.length_c   1.000
_cell.angle_alpha   90.00
_cell.angle_beta   90.00
_cell.angle_gamma   90.00
#
_symmetry.space_group_name_H-M   'P 1'
#
loop_
_entity.id
_entity.type
_entity.pdbx_description
1 polymer ?
#
loop_
_entity_poly.entity_id
_entity_poly.type
_entity_poly.pdbx_seq_one_letter_code
_entity_poly.pdbx_strand_id
1 'polypeptide(L)'
;MDSLTLLETNLRALLAQYQDLQQQLLALQAENEQQREEIMRSHAELVKLKADYNHLETAHALLAETIDPEQRDKVRQRINNLIAQIDRALEALKQ
;
A
#
# COMPACT_ATOMS: atom_id res chain seq x y z
N MET A 1 29.35 -26.49 44.36
CA MET A 1 28.42 -25.62 43.77
C MET A 1 27.04 -26.16 43.79
N ASP A 2 26.17 -25.32 44.16
CA ASP A 2 24.81 -25.66 44.41
C ASP A 2 23.98 -25.87 43.19
N SER A 3 23.27 -26.94 43.17
CA SER A 3 22.23 -27.20 42.16
C SER A 3 21.18 -26.11 42.16
N LEU A 4 20.90 -25.55 43.34
CA LEU A 4 19.93 -24.48 43.50
C LEU A 4 20.40 -23.19 42.83
N THR A 5 21.70 -22.87 42.94
CA THR A 5 22.25 -21.67 42.30
C THR A 5 22.20 -21.80 40.79
N LEU A 6 22.52 -22.97 40.26
CA LEU A 6 22.45 -23.24 38.85
C LEU A 6 21.03 -23.18 38.32
N LEU A 7 20.08 -23.74 39.08
CA LEU A 7 18.67 -23.70 38.72
C LEU A 7 18.17 -22.26 38.71
N GLU A 8 18.53 -21.47 39.71
CA GLU A 8 18.14 -20.05 39.81
C GLU A 8 18.68 -19.26 38.61
N THR A 9 19.92 -19.46 38.23
CA THR A 9 20.53 -18.79 37.09
C THR A 9 19.80 -19.17 35.79
N ASN A 10 19.49 -20.45 35.63
CA ASN A 10 18.75 -20.92 34.45
C ASN A 10 17.35 -20.34 34.39
N LEU A 11 16.67 -20.23 35.52
CA LEU A 11 15.32 -19.64 35.59
C LEU A 11 15.34 -18.16 35.23
N ARG A 12 16.34 -17.42 35.71
CA ARG A 12 16.49 -16.01 35.37
C ARG A 12 16.75 -15.80 33.89
N ALA A 13 17.60 -16.64 33.32
CA ALA A 13 17.87 -16.60 31.88
C ALA A 13 16.62 -16.91 31.06
N LEU A 14 15.86 -17.91 31.49
CA LEU A 14 14.63 -18.30 30.81
C LEU A 14 13.59 -17.20 30.89
N LEU A 15 13.47 -16.57 32.06
CA LEU A 15 12.55 -15.46 32.27
C LEU A 15 12.90 -14.27 31.38
N ALA A 16 14.20 -13.96 31.28
CA ALA A 16 14.66 -12.89 30.41
C ALA A 16 14.34 -13.15 28.94
N GLN A 17 14.55 -14.40 28.50
CA GLN A 17 14.19 -14.81 27.13
C GLN A 17 12.69 -14.69 26.89
N TYR A 18 11.89 -15.09 27.86
CA TYR A 18 10.43 -15.00 27.76
C TYR A 18 9.98 -13.55 27.59
N GLN A 19 10.54 -12.66 28.41
CA GLN A 19 10.20 -11.23 28.34
C GLN A 19 10.62 -10.63 27.01
N ASP A 20 11.79 -11.00 26.50
CA ASP A 20 12.27 -10.52 25.21
C ASP A 20 11.38 -10.99 24.07
N LEU A 21 11.00 -12.27 24.07
CA LEU A 21 10.10 -12.82 23.08
C LEU A 21 8.73 -12.16 23.13
N GLN A 22 8.25 -11.86 24.33
CA GLN A 22 6.97 -11.17 24.50
C GLN A 22 7.02 -9.77 23.90
N GLN A 23 8.11 -9.04 24.11
CA GLN A 23 8.29 -7.72 23.52
C GLN A 23 8.38 -7.80 22.00
N GLN A 24 9.10 -8.79 21.47
CA GLN A 24 9.20 -8.99 20.03
C GLN A 24 7.84 -9.30 19.42
N LEU A 25 7.04 -10.12 20.11
CA LEU A 25 5.70 -10.44 19.65
C LEU A 25 4.81 -9.19 19.57
N LEU A 26 4.85 -8.36 20.60
CA LEU A 26 4.08 -7.11 20.61
C LEU A 26 4.51 -6.16 19.50
N ALA A 27 5.81 -6.06 19.27
CA ALA A 27 6.34 -5.23 18.19
C ALA A 27 5.91 -5.75 16.82
N LEU A 28 5.95 -7.06 16.62
CA LEU A 28 5.51 -7.67 15.36
C LEU A 28 4.02 -7.51 15.14
N GLN A 29 3.22 -7.60 16.19
CA GLN A 29 1.78 -7.38 16.09
C GLN A 29 1.47 -5.94 15.68
N ALA A 30 2.16 -4.98 16.26
CA ALA A 30 2.00 -3.57 15.92
C ALA A 30 2.40 -3.30 14.48
N GLU A 31 3.52 -3.86 14.05
CA GLU A 31 4.00 -3.74 12.68
C GLU A 31 3.03 -4.38 11.69
N ASN A 32 2.52 -5.56 12.04
CA ASN A 32 1.55 -6.27 11.22
C ASN A 32 0.28 -5.44 11.02
N GLU A 33 -0.22 -4.83 12.08
CA GLU A 33 -1.40 -3.97 12.04
C GLU A 33 -1.17 -2.76 11.15
N GLN A 34 -0.01 -2.12 11.28
CA GLN A 34 0.37 -0.98 10.46
C GLN A 34 0.44 -1.36 8.99
N GLN A 35 1.04 -2.52 8.68
CA GLN A 35 1.12 -3.01 7.31
C GLN A 35 -0.25 -3.30 6.74
N ARG A 36 -1.16 -3.85 7.55
CA ARG A 36 -2.54 -4.09 7.12
C ARG A 36 -3.25 -2.80 6.74
N GLU A 37 -3.08 -1.76 7.54
CA GLU A 37 -3.67 -0.45 7.27
C GLU A 37 -3.12 0.14 5.97
N GLU A 38 -1.81 0.02 5.76
CA GLU A 38 -1.17 0.49 4.54
C GLU A 38 -1.69 -0.25 3.31
N ILE A 39 -1.83 -1.58 3.41
CA ILE A 39 -2.35 -2.41 2.33
C ILE A 39 -3.78 -2.02 2.01
N MET A 40 -4.62 -1.84 3.02
CA MET A 40 -6.02 -1.44 2.82
C MET A 40 -6.11 -0.08 2.14
N ARG A 41 -5.29 0.88 2.58
CA ARG A 41 -5.25 2.22 1.99
C ARG A 41 -4.80 2.17 0.53
N SER A 42 -3.73 1.44 0.25
CA SER A 42 -3.23 1.26 -1.11
C SER A 42 -4.25 0.60 -2.01
N HIS A 43 -4.94 -0.42 -1.48
CA HIS A 43 -5.99 -1.10 -2.23
C HIS A 43 -7.13 -0.16 -2.57
N ALA A 44 -7.57 0.66 -1.62
CA ALA A 44 -8.63 1.65 -1.84
C ALA A 44 -8.22 2.67 -2.91
N GLU A 45 -6.97 3.13 -2.86
CA GLU A 45 -6.44 4.05 -3.86
C GLU A 45 -6.37 3.42 -5.24
N LEU A 46 -5.97 2.15 -5.32
CA LEU A 46 -5.92 1.42 -6.59
C LEU A 46 -7.31 1.26 -7.20
N VAL A 47 -8.31 0.94 -6.39
CA VAL A 47 -9.69 0.80 -6.85
C VAL A 47 -10.20 2.14 -7.41
N LYS A 48 -9.90 3.23 -6.71
CA LYS A 48 -10.29 4.57 -7.14
C LYS A 48 -9.62 4.95 -8.46
N LEU A 49 -8.31 4.73 -8.57
CA LEU A 49 -7.56 5.04 -9.78
C LEU A 49 -8.04 4.23 -10.96
N LYS A 50 -8.37 2.96 -10.73
CA LYS A 50 -8.89 2.09 -11.77
C LYS A 50 -10.25 2.57 -12.28
N ALA A 51 -11.11 3.02 -11.37
CA ALA A 51 -12.40 3.60 -11.72
C ALA A 51 -12.22 4.89 -12.52
N ASP A 52 -11.31 5.76 -12.09
CA ASP A 52 -11.01 7.01 -12.79
C ASP A 52 -10.46 6.73 -14.19
N TYR A 53 -9.57 5.76 -14.31
CA TYR A 53 -9.01 5.36 -15.60
C TYR A 53 -10.12 4.86 -16.55
N ASN A 54 -11.02 4.03 -16.04
CA ASN A 54 -12.14 3.52 -16.85
C ASN A 54 -13.07 4.65 -17.31
N HIS A 55 -13.32 5.63 -16.43
CA HIS A 55 -14.13 6.80 -16.79
C HIS A 55 -13.46 7.64 -17.86
N LEU A 56 -12.16 7.85 -17.76
CA LEU A 56 -11.39 8.59 -18.76
C LEU A 56 -11.36 7.86 -20.10
N GLU A 57 -11.21 6.56 -20.07
CA GLU A 57 -11.21 5.74 -21.28
C GLU A 57 -12.55 5.81 -21.98
N THR A 58 -13.64 5.73 -21.23
CA THR A 58 -15.00 5.85 -21.76
C THR A 58 -15.23 7.25 -22.32
N ALA A 59 -14.83 8.29 -21.63
CA ALA A 59 -14.94 9.67 -22.09
C ALA A 59 -14.16 9.87 -23.39
N HIS A 60 -12.94 9.32 -23.45
CA HIS A 60 -12.11 9.39 -24.66
C HIS A 60 -12.78 8.74 -25.85
N ALA A 61 -13.36 7.56 -25.65
CA ALA A 61 -14.05 6.84 -26.72
C ALA A 61 -15.27 7.61 -27.21
N LEU A 62 -16.04 8.20 -26.30
CA LEU A 62 -17.21 9.01 -26.66
C LEU A 62 -16.82 10.27 -27.42
N LEU A 63 -15.79 10.95 -26.97
CA LEU A 63 -15.31 12.18 -27.61
C LEU A 63 -14.75 11.91 -28.99
N ALA A 64 -14.14 10.75 -29.21
CA ALA A 64 -13.60 10.37 -30.52
C ALA A 64 -14.69 10.25 -31.57
N GLU A 65 -15.94 9.95 -31.16
CA GLU A 65 -17.06 9.75 -32.09
C GLU A 65 -17.85 11.02 -32.39
N THR A 66 -17.86 12.01 -31.45
CA THR A 66 -18.84 13.10 -31.47
C THR A 66 -18.29 14.49 -31.72
N ILE A 67 -16.98 14.67 -31.80
CA ILE A 67 -16.35 15.99 -31.83
C ILE A 67 -15.60 16.26 -33.12
N ASP A 68 -15.58 17.57 -33.51
CA ASP A 68 -14.78 18.17 -34.57
C ASP A 68 -13.30 17.79 -34.45
N PRO A 69 -12.56 17.56 -35.56
CA PRO A 69 -11.16 17.17 -35.49
C PRO A 69 -10.26 18.10 -34.67
N GLU A 70 -10.51 19.41 -34.72
CA GLU A 70 -9.72 20.38 -33.94
C GLU A 70 -9.92 20.23 -32.44
N GLN A 71 -11.18 20.11 -32.04
CA GLN A 71 -11.54 19.93 -30.64
C GLN A 71 -11.09 18.56 -30.13
N ARG A 72 -11.17 17.56 -31.02
CA ARG A 72 -10.74 16.21 -30.70
C ARG A 72 -9.27 16.18 -30.28
N ASP A 73 -8.41 16.87 -30.99
CA ASP A 73 -6.97 16.89 -30.68
C ASP A 73 -6.71 17.56 -29.32
N LYS A 74 -7.37 18.66 -29.02
CA LYS A 74 -7.23 19.34 -27.74
C LYS A 74 -7.69 18.49 -26.58
N VAL A 75 -8.83 17.83 -26.73
CA VAL A 75 -9.39 16.94 -25.70
C VAL A 75 -8.52 15.71 -25.54
N ARG A 76 -8.04 15.14 -26.63
CA ARG A 76 -7.14 13.98 -26.59
C ARG A 76 -5.86 14.31 -25.84
N GLN A 77 -5.29 15.48 -26.08
CA GLN A 77 -4.08 15.93 -25.40
C GLN A 77 -4.31 16.07 -23.90
N ARG A 78 -5.47 16.62 -23.52
CA ARG A 78 -5.84 16.78 -22.13
C ARG A 78 -6.04 15.44 -21.42
N ILE A 79 -6.71 14.50 -22.09
CA ILE A 79 -6.94 13.16 -21.58
C ILE A 79 -5.62 12.41 -21.44
N ASN A 80 -4.72 12.52 -22.43
CA ASN A 80 -3.41 11.88 -22.34
C ASN A 80 -2.58 12.42 -21.18
N ASN A 81 -2.69 13.71 -20.88
CA ASN A 81 -2.02 14.31 -19.72
C ASN A 81 -2.59 13.74 -18.41
N LEU A 82 -3.90 13.57 -18.34
CA LEU A 82 -4.53 12.98 -17.15
C LEU A 82 -4.13 11.52 -16.97
N ILE A 83 -4.08 10.75 -18.06
CA ILE A 83 -3.64 9.36 -18.02
C ILE A 83 -2.19 9.27 -17.56
N ALA A 84 -1.33 10.17 -18.04
CA ALA A 84 0.07 10.21 -17.59
C ALA A 84 0.18 10.50 -16.09
N GLN A 85 -0.68 11.36 -15.55
CA GLN A 85 -0.72 11.64 -14.12
C GLN A 85 -1.17 10.41 -13.32
N ILE A 86 -2.16 9.69 -13.83
CA ILE A 86 -2.65 8.45 -13.21
C ILE A 86 -1.55 7.38 -13.23
N ASP A 87 -0.84 7.23 -14.33
CA ASP A 87 0.25 6.28 -14.44
C ASP A 87 1.37 6.59 -13.45
N ARG A 88 1.69 7.86 -13.25
CA ARG A 88 2.70 8.27 -12.26
C ARG A 88 2.24 7.96 -10.84
N ALA A 89 0.95 8.16 -10.56
CA ALA A 89 0.39 7.83 -9.27
C ALA A 89 0.46 6.33 -9.01
N LEU A 90 0.15 5.52 -10.02
CA LEU A 90 0.26 4.06 -9.94
C LEU A 90 1.70 3.60 -9.71
N GLU A 91 2.65 4.22 -10.37
CA GLU A 91 4.07 3.94 -10.17
C GLU A 91 4.50 4.25 -8.74
N ALA A 92 4.05 5.39 -8.20
CA ALA A 92 4.34 5.78 -6.82
C ALA A 92 3.78 4.76 -5.82
N LEU A 93 2.62 4.19 -6.10
CA LEU A 93 2.00 3.19 -5.23
C LEU A 93 2.73 1.85 -5.23
N LYS A 94 3.45 1.54 -6.29
CA LYS A 94 4.24 0.30 -6.37
C LYS A 94 5.51 0.34 -5.54
N GLN A 95 5.99 1.52 -5.20
CA GLN A 95 7.17 1.69 -4.36
C GLN A 95 6.79 1.73 -2.90
#